data_e606dcbd1659549fb3e00eee2448825d
#
_entry.id   e606dcbd1659549fb3e00eee2448825d
#
_cell.length_a   1.000
_cell.length_b   1.000
_cell.length_c   1.000
_cell.angle_alpha   90.00
_cell.angle_beta   90.00
_cell.angle_gamma   90.00
#
_symmetry.space_group_name_H-M   'P 1'
#
loop_
_entity.id
_entity.type
_entity.pdbx_description
1 polymer ?
#
loop_
_entity_poly.entity_id
_entity_poly.type
_entity_poly.pdbx_seq_one_letter_code
_entity_poly.pdbx_strand_id
1 'polypeptide(L)'
;MNLSVSISHSVKITNSKIYFDGELYLHEDSNLDAFLITAYKSLAITYPKFYKMDSMSKLGFIASELLMKNNLETEHDDYKKGLIIQNHSSSLETDKKYQASIQDIASPALFVYTLPNIVLGEMAIRHKFKGENTFFITEKFNAFELIRYTQILFDQHILCTAIIGYIEILDNEVDVFLSLIELKDNNKLFTVKNLEDLYSSQL
;
A
#
# COMPACT_ATOMS: atom_id res chain seq x y z
N MET A 1 12.82 6.62 27.69
CA MET A 1 11.44 6.94 27.26
C MET A 1 10.92 5.74 26.51
N ASN A 2 9.77 5.19 26.90
CA ASN A 2 9.14 4.15 26.08
C ASN A 2 8.48 4.88 24.91
N LEU A 3 9.00 4.68 23.70
CA LEU A 3 8.39 5.18 22.47
C LEU A 3 7.04 4.48 22.29
N SER A 4 6.01 5.23 21.92
CA SER A 4 4.70 4.68 21.57
C SER A 4 4.65 4.29 20.10
N VAL A 5 3.81 3.30 19.78
CA VAL A 5 3.50 2.97 18.38
C VAL A 5 2.51 4.00 17.85
N SER A 6 2.85 4.67 16.77
CA SER A 6 2.10 5.80 16.23
C SER A 6 1.89 5.70 14.72
N ILE A 7 0.83 6.35 14.23
CA ILE A 7 0.58 6.55 12.80
C ILE A 7 1.32 7.84 12.40
N SER A 8 2.35 7.71 11.58
CA SER A 8 3.16 8.86 11.12
C SER A 8 2.52 9.57 9.93
N HIS A 9 2.10 8.80 8.93
CA HIS A 9 1.50 9.31 7.70
C HIS A 9 0.40 8.38 7.20
N SER A 10 -0.49 8.90 6.37
CA SER A 10 -1.52 8.13 5.68
C SER A 10 -1.72 8.59 4.24
N VAL A 11 -2.03 7.65 3.36
CA VAL A 11 -2.39 7.89 1.96
C VAL A 11 -3.72 7.20 1.68
N LYS A 12 -4.64 7.93 1.05
CA LYS A 12 -5.88 7.39 0.49
C LYS A 12 -5.89 7.63 -1.01
N ILE A 13 -6.19 6.60 -1.80
CA ILE A 13 -6.42 6.71 -3.23
C ILE A 13 -7.81 6.16 -3.52
N THR A 14 -8.65 6.98 -4.11
CA THR A 14 -9.95 6.60 -4.66
C THR A 14 -9.94 6.88 -6.15
N ASN A 15 -11.05 6.64 -6.83
CA ASN A 15 -11.17 6.94 -8.25
C ASN A 15 -10.75 8.40 -8.52
N SER A 16 -9.70 8.59 -9.30
CA SER A 16 -9.19 9.91 -9.75
C SER A 16 -8.59 10.82 -8.67
N LYS A 17 -8.49 10.42 -7.40
CA LYS A 17 -7.98 11.29 -6.32
C LYS A 17 -6.96 10.58 -5.44
N ILE A 18 -5.95 11.35 -5.03
CA ILE A 18 -4.97 10.95 -4.02
C ILE A 18 -4.99 11.97 -2.90
N TYR A 19 -5.09 11.49 -1.68
CA TYR A 19 -4.95 12.29 -0.47
C TYR A 19 -3.72 11.83 0.31
N PHE A 20 -2.97 12.78 0.85
CA PHE A 20 -1.84 12.55 1.76
C PHE A 20 -2.12 13.28 3.06
N ASP A 21 -2.12 12.57 4.18
CA ASP A 21 -2.44 13.08 5.52
C ASP A 21 -3.74 13.90 5.60
N GLY A 22 -4.73 13.52 4.80
CA GLY A 22 -6.03 14.18 4.74
C GLY A 22 -6.13 15.31 3.70
N GLU A 23 -5.02 15.76 3.15
CA GLU A 23 -5.00 16.83 2.14
C GLU A 23 -4.99 16.27 0.72
N LEU A 24 -5.73 16.91 -0.18
CA LEU A 24 -5.77 16.52 -1.59
C LEU A 24 -4.39 16.74 -2.23
N TYR A 25 -3.72 15.64 -2.59
CA TYR A 25 -2.42 15.67 -3.27
C TYR A 25 -2.55 15.74 -4.80
N LEU A 26 -3.48 14.97 -5.36
CA LEU A 26 -3.73 14.91 -6.82
C LEU A 26 -5.20 14.68 -7.09
N HIS A 27 -5.72 15.35 -8.12
CA HIS A 27 -7.00 15.05 -8.74
C HIS A 27 -6.84 15.03 -10.26
N GLU A 28 -7.25 13.93 -10.88
CA GLU A 28 -7.15 13.73 -12.33
C GLU A 28 -8.34 12.91 -12.82
N ASP A 29 -9.29 13.58 -13.50
CA ASP A 29 -10.47 12.94 -14.06
C ASP A 29 -10.12 12.28 -15.40
N SER A 30 -9.61 11.08 -15.34
CA SER A 30 -9.22 10.27 -16.50
C SER A 30 -9.51 8.80 -16.24
N ASN A 31 -9.30 7.94 -17.25
CA ASN A 31 -9.31 6.50 -16.99
C ASN A 31 -8.15 6.09 -16.07
N LEU A 32 -8.28 4.92 -15.46
CA LEU A 32 -7.33 4.43 -14.45
C LEU A 32 -5.87 4.43 -14.96
N ASP A 33 -5.61 3.99 -16.18
CA ASP A 33 -4.24 3.93 -16.70
C ASP A 33 -3.61 5.32 -16.83
N ALA A 34 -4.37 6.31 -17.34
CA ALA A 34 -3.92 7.70 -17.43
C ALA A 34 -3.72 8.32 -16.05
N PHE A 35 -4.64 8.08 -15.12
CA PHE A 35 -4.52 8.50 -13.72
C PHE A 35 -3.24 7.96 -13.08
N LEU A 36 -2.96 6.66 -13.19
CA LEU A 36 -1.76 6.04 -12.64
C LEU A 36 -0.46 6.63 -13.23
N ILE A 37 -0.45 6.95 -14.52
CA ILE A 37 0.70 7.60 -15.16
C ILE A 37 0.88 9.03 -14.67
N THR A 38 -0.21 9.81 -14.54
CA THR A 38 -0.16 11.17 -14.00
C THR A 38 0.31 11.17 -12.55
N ALA A 39 -0.22 10.26 -11.74
CA ALA A 39 0.19 10.08 -10.35
C ALA A 39 1.68 9.72 -10.23
N TYR A 40 2.17 8.78 -11.04
CA TYR A 40 3.59 8.44 -11.07
C TYR A 40 4.47 9.64 -11.44
N LYS A 41 4.08 10.43 -12.46
CA LYS A 41 4.83 11.62 -12.86
C LYS A 41 4.86 12.69 -11.77
N SER A 42 3.79 12.85 -10.99
CA SER A 42 3.73 13.82 -9.90
C SER A 42 4.71 13.54 -8.76
N LEU A 43 5.18 12.28 -8.62
CA LEU A 43 6.20 11.90 -7.65
C LEU A 43 7.59 12.43 -8.00
N ALA A 44 7.83 12.85 -9.24
CA ALA A 44 9.11 13.34 -9.76
C ALA A 44 10.29 12.37 -9.55
N ILE A 45 10.02 11.06 -9.66
CA ILE A 45 11.01 9.98 -9.53
C ILE A 45 11.22 9.24 -10.84
N THR A 46 12.31 8.48 -10.94
CA THR A 46 12.59 7.61 -12.09
C THR A 46 12.65 6.15 -11.63
N TYR A 47 11.66 5.36 -12.02
CA TYR A 47 11.60 3.91 -11.76
C TYR A 47 10.96 3.18 -12.95
N PRO A 48 11.73 2.82 -13.98
CA PRO A 48 11.18 2.27 -15.25
C PRO A 48 10.37 0.98 -15.08
N LYS A 49 10.63 0.20 -14.02
CA LYS A 49 9.86 -1.01 -13.71
C LYS A 49 8.37 -0.72 -13.46
N PHE A 50 8.02 0.48 -13.00
CA PHE A 50 6.63 0.92 -12.77
C PHE A 50 5.72 0.64 -13.98
N TYR A 51 6.20 0.90 -15.19
CA TYR A 51 5.41 0.70 -16.42
C TYR A 51 5.08 -0.78 -16.72
N LYS A 52 5.76 -1.72 -16.07
CA LYS A 52 5.57 -3.18 -16.24
C LYS A 52 4.69 -3.78 -15.13
N MET A 53 4.39 -3.04 -14.09
CA MET A 53 3.54 -3.47 -12.99
C MET A 53 2.08 -3.56 -13.42
N ASP A 54 1.31 -4.44 -12.76
CA ASP A 54 -0.15 -4.42 -12.82
C ASP A 54 -0.73 -3.21 -12.07
N SER A 55 -2.04 -3.02 -12.18
CA SER A 55 -2.71 -1.85 -11.57
C SER A 55 -2.62 -1.85 -10.05
N MET A 56 -2.76 -3.02 -9.39
CA MET A 56 -2.65 -3.13 -7.93
C MET A 56 -1.24 -2.78 -7.44
N SER A 57 -0.21 -3.29 -8.10
CA SER A 57 1.18 -2.98 -7.77
C SER A 57 1.53 -1.51 -8.05
N LYS A 58 1.00 -0.90 -9.11
CA LYS A 58 1.14 0.54 -9.37
C LYS A 58 0.52 1.40 -8.27
N LEU A 59 -0.67 1.03 -7.80
CA LEU A 59 -1.35 1.72 -6.69
C LEU A 59 -0.56 1.62 -5.39
N GLY A 60 -0.13 0.42 -5.01
CA GLY A 60 0.71 0.21 -3.82
C GLY A 60 2.04 0.95 -3.91
N PHE A 61 2.67 0.95 -5.09
CA PHE A 61 3.91 1.70 -5.35
C PHE A 61 3.71 3.21 -5.15
N ILE A 62 2.70 3.81 -5.79
CA ILE A 62 2.41 5.26 -5.66
C ILE A 62 2.15 5.63 -4.20
N ALA A 63 1.29 4.87 -3.51
CA ALA A 63 0.96 5.13 -2.12
C ALA A 63 2.19 5.01 -1.20
N SER A 64 3.02 3.98 -1.39
CA SER A 64 4.24 3.80 -0.59
C SER A 64 5.31 4.85 -0.87
N GLU A 65 5.47 5.33 -2.11
CA GLU A 65 6.38 6.44 -2.43
C GLU A 65 5.96 7.72 -1.71
N LEU A 66 4.67 8.02 -1.62
CA LEU A 66 4.18 9.18 -0.87
C LEU A 66 4.45 9.04 0.62
N LEU A 67 4.18 7.86 1.22
CA LEU A 67 4.47 7.61 2.63
C LEU A 67 5.96 7.75 2.97
N MET A 68 6.84 7.35 2.05
CA MET A 68 8.29 7.35 2.27
C MET A 68 8.99 8.63 1.82
N LYS A 69 8.28 9.58 1.16
CA LYS A 69 8.87 10.78 0.54
C LYS A 69 9.72 11.62 1.50
N ASN A 70 9.34 11.72 2.77
CA ASN A 70 10.03 12.48 3.79
C ASN A 70 10.77 11.59 4.82
N ASN A 71 10.69 10.28 4.68
CA ASN A 71 11.24 9.29 5.61
C ASN A 71 12.37 8.46 4.98
N LEU A 72 13.14 9.06 4.07
CA LEU A 72 14.27 8.41 3.37
C LEU A 72 15.37 7.88 4.31
N GLU A 73 15.41 8.37 5.55
CA GLU A 73 16.35 7.94 6.58
C GLU A 73 15.57 7.42 7.81
N THR A 74 14.79 6.35 7.64
CA THR A 74 14.44 5.58 8.84
C THR A 74 15.74 4.93 9.32
N GLU A 75 16.27 5.37 10.46
CA GLU A 75 17.47 4.82 11.12
C GLU A 75 17.35 3.33 11.48
N HIS A 76 16.23 2.70 11.15
CA HIS A 76 15.92 1.32 11.49
C HIS A 76 16.49 0.35 10.45
N ASP A 77 16.99 -0.76 10.97
CA ASP A 77 17.42 -1.92 10.19
C ASP A 77 16.32 -2.33 9.18
N ASP A 78 16.71 -2.53 7.92
CA ASP A 78 15.82 -2.97 6.84
C ASP A 78 15.03 -4.26 7.20
N TYR A 79 15.59 -5.14 8.02
CA TYR A 79 14.95 -6.37 8.52
C TYR A 79 13.89 -6.12 9.60
N LYS A 80 13.80 -4.91 10.13
CA LYS A 80 12.77 -4.47 11.08
C LYS A 80 11.70 -3.59 10.44
N LYS A 81 11.63 -3.57 9.12
CA LYS A 81 10.61 -2.86 8.33
C LYS A 81 9.72 -3.88 7.65
N GLY A 82 8.39 -3.78 7.85
CA GLY A 82 7.41 -4.75 7.36
C GLY A 82 6.25 -4.16 6.58
N LEU A 83 5.55 -5.04 5.85
CA LEU A 83 4.38 -4.70 5.05
C LEU A 83 3.22 -5.63 5.44
N ILE A 84 2.10 -5.06 5.87
CA ILE A 84 0.91 -5.82 6.26
C ILE A 84 -0.29 -5.25 5.51
N ILE A 85 -0.69 -5.92 4.43
CA ILE A 85 -1.70 -5.42 3.50
C ILE A 85 -2.89 -6.36 3.46
N GLN A 86 -4.06 -5.77 3.25
CA GLN A 86 -5.32 -6.48 3.03
C GLN A 86 -5.93 -6.10 1.68
N ASN A 87 -6.76 -7.00 1.14
CA ASN A 87 -7.78 -6.65 0.16
C ASN A 87 -8.93 -7.67 0.20
N HIS A 88 -9.95 -7.45 -0.64
CA HIS A 88 -11.10 -8.34 -0.76
C HIS A 88 -10.96 -9.28 -1.96
N SER A 89 -10.65 -8.75 -3.13
CA SER A 89 -10.74 -9.48 -4.40
C SER A 89 -9.47 -10.24 -4.78
N SER A 90 -8.45 -10.31 -3.90
CA SER A 90 -7.16 -10.93 -4.25
C SER A 90 -6.56 -10.28 -5.51
N SER A 91 -6.12 -11.08 -6.49
CA SER A 91 -5.59 -10.65 -7.79
C SER A 91 -6.62 -10.70 -8.93
N LEU A 92 -7.92 -10.75 -8.63
CA LEU A 92 -9.00 -11.04 -9.59
C LEU A 92 -8.97 -10.11 -10.83
N GLU A 93 -8.64 -8.83 -10.67
CA GLU A 93 -8.51 -7.89 -11.78
C GLU A 93 -7.42 -8.33 -12.77
N THR A 94 -6.27 -8.78 -12.26
CA THR A 94 -5.15 -9.27 -13.07
C THR A 94 -5.42 -10.67 -13.61
N ASP A 95 -6.12 -11.53 -12.84
CA ASP A 95 -6.51 -12.87 -13.27
C ASP A 95 -7.42 -12.83 -14.49
N LYS A 96 -8.40 -11.91 -14.52
CA LYS A 96 -9.26 -11.66 -15.70
C LYS A 96 -8.44 -11.30 -16.93
N LYS A 97 -7.46 -10.41 -16.78
CA LYS A 97 -6.56 -9.99 -17.87
C LYS A 97 -5.66 -11.13 -18.33
N TYR A 98 -5.12 -11.91 -17.40
CA TYR A 98 -4.30 -13.07 -17.71
C TYR A 98 -5.10 -14.13 -18.46
N GLN A 99 -6.31 -14.46 -17.98
CA GLN A 99 -7.18 -15.43 -18.63
C GLN A 99 -7.55 -15.00 -20.08
N ALA A 100 -7.80 -13.72 -20.30
CA ALA A 100 -8.00 -13.20 -21.65
C ALA A 100 -6.77 -13.40 -22.54
N SER A 101 -5.56 -13.24 -22.01
CA SER A 101 -4.31 -13.43 -22.77
C SER A 101 -4.07 -14.88 -23.21
N ILE A 102 -4.59 -15.87 -22.50
CA ILE A 102 -4.43 -17.31 -22.83
C ILE A 102 -5.14 -17.67 -24.15
N GLN A 103 -6.12 -16.87 -24.59
CA GLN A 103 -6.82 -17.09 -25.87
C GLN A 103 -5.86 -17.04 -27.07
N ASP A 104 -4.79 -16.25 -26.98
CA ASP A 104 -3.77 -16.15 -28.01
C ASP A 104 -2.44 -16.75 -27.53
N ILE A 105 -1.64 -15.96 -26.81
CA ILE A 105 -0.37 -16.37 -26.21
C ILE A 105 -0.37 -15.96 -24.75
N ALA A 106 -0.30 -16.94 -23.84
CA ALA A 106 -0.22 -16.69 -22.42
C ALA A 106 0.91 -15.70 -22.09
N SER A 107 0.59 -14.63 -21.40
CA SER A 107 1.57 -13.59 -21.03
C SER A 107 2.31 -13.96 -19.74
N PRO A 108 3.60 -14.33 -19.80
CA PRO A 108 4.38 -14.61 -18.58
C PRO A 108 4.48 -13.38 -17.66
N ALA A 109 4.47 -12.17 -18.23
CA ALA A 109 4.52 -10.93 -17.49
C ALA A 109 3.25 -10.70 -16.65
N LEU A 110 2.07 -11.01 -17.19
CA LEU A 110 0.82 -10.95 -16.44
C LEU A 110 0.72 -12.06 -15.40
N PHE A 111 1.21 -13.27 -15.73
CA PHE A 111 1.16 -14.40 -14.81
C PHE A 111 1.81 -14.10 -13.45
N VAL A 112 2.92 -13.38 -13.42
CA VAL A 112 3.59 -13.01 -12.16
C VAL A 112 2.64 -12.25 -11.24
N TYR A 113 1.81 -11.36 -11.78
CA TYR A 113 0.90 -10.50 -11.02
C TYR A 113 -0.45 -11.17 -10.68
N THR A 114 -0.65 -12.45 -11.01
CA THR A 114 -1.81 -13.23 -10.53
C THR A 114 -1.65 -13.70 -9.08
N LEU A 115 -0.57 -13.32 -8.42
CA LEU A 115 -0.33 -13.54 -7.00
C LEU A 115 -0.50 -12.22 -6.25
N PRO A 116 -1.46 -12.09 -5.33
CA PRO A 116 -1.77 -10.81 -4.69
C PRO A 116 -0.62 -10.23 -3.87
N ASN A 117 0.27 -11.07 -3.35
CA ASN A 117 1.44 -10.63 -2.59
C ASN A 117 2.57 -10.03 -3.44
N ILE A 118 2.47 -10.01 -4.76
CA ILE A 118 3.50 -9.38 -5.62
C ILE A 118 3.58 -7.87 -5.37
N VAL A 119 2.47 -7.20 -5.06
CA VAL A 119 2.50 -5.79 -4.65
C VAL A 119 3.42 -5.55 -3.45
N LEU A 120 3.44 -6.45 -2.46
CA LEU A 120 4.37 -6.36 -1.32
C LEU A 120 5.82 -6.48 -1.80
N GLY A 121 6.09 -7.41 -2.73
CA GLY A 121 7.42 -7.59 -3.32
C GLY A 121 7.92 -6.34 -4.04
N GLU A 122 7.06 -5.66 -4.82
CA GLU A 122 7.41 -4.41 -5.49
C GLU A 122 7.72 -3.28 -4.50
N MET A 123 6.89 -3.11 -3.45
CA MET A 123 7.11 -2.14 -2.38
C MET A 123 8.35 -2.47 -1.56
N ALA A 124 8.54 -3.76 -1.18
CA ALA A 124 9.67 -4.22 -0.40
C ALA A 124 11.01 -4.00 -1.10
N ILE A 125 11.10 -4.32 -2.40
CA ILE A 125 12.30 -4.07 -3.21
C ILE A 125 12.59 -2.58 -3.29
N ARG A 126 11.55 -1.76 -3.52
CA ARG A 126 11.71 -0.31 -3.67
C ARG A 126 12.20 0.38 -2.41
N HIS A 127 11.62 0.03 -1.25
CA HIS A 127 11.86 0.73 0.01
C HIS A 127 12.76 -0.07 0.99
N LYS A 128 13.30 -1.22 0.54
CA LYS A 128 14.15 -2.10 1.34
C LYS A 128 13.47 -2.63 2.62
N PHE A 129 12.19 -2.94 2.53
CA PHE A 129 11.45 -3.59 3.61
C PHE A 129 11.73 -5.09 3.57
N LYS A 130 12.63 -5.58 4.44
CA LYS A 130 13.10 -6.98 4.45
C LYS A 130 12.58 -7.78 5.65
N GLY A 131 11.75 -7.17 6.49
CA GLY A 131 11.10 -7.82 7.62
C GLY A 131 9.84 -8.58 7.21
N GLU A 132 8.86 -8.66 8.10
CA GLU A 132 7.60 -9.36 7.87
C GLU A 132 6.80 -8.74 6.71
N ASN A 133 6.37 -9.58 5.77
CA ASN A 133 5.55 -9.19 4.63
C ASN A 133 4.34 -10.11 4.54
N THR A 134 3.17 -9.61 4.87
CA THR A 134 1.93 -10.41 4.97
C THR A 134 0.80 -9.77 4.16
N PHE A 135 0.12 -10.59 3.35
CA PHE A 135 -1.05 -10.19 2.58
C PHE A 135 -2.26 -11.01 3.04
N PHE A 136 -3.31 -10.33 3.52
CA PHE A 136 -4.55 -10.96 3.96
C PHE A 136 -5.67 -10.73 2.96
N ILE A 137 -6.48 -11.74 2.73
CA ILE A 137 -7.76 -11.61 2.01
C ILE A 137 -8.86 -11.47 3.06
N THR A 138 -9.60 -10.36 3.04
CA THR A 138 -10.63 -10.01 4.01
C THR A 138 -11.92 -9.63 3.30
N GLU A 139 -13.05 -9.70 3.99
CA GLU A 139 -14.34 -9.31 3.40
C GLU A 139 -14.37 -7.81 3.04
N LYS A 140 -13.68 -6.98 3.83
CA LYS A 140 -13.54 -5.53 3.68
C LYS A 140 -12.34 -5.04 4.48
N PHE A 141 -12.01 -3.76 4.38
CA PHE A 141 -11.02 -3.14 5.27
C PHE A 141 -11.30 -3.49 6.74
N ASN A 142 -10.32 -4.02 7.43
CA ASN A 142 -10.43 -4.48 8.81
C ASN A 142 -9.29 -3.92 9.68
N ALA A 143 -9.55 -2.75 10.27
CA ALA A 143 -8.58 -2.07 11.12
C ALA A 143 -8.19 -2.90 12.35
N PHE A 144 -9.13 -3.68 12.93
CA PHE A 144 -8.86 -4.50 14.09
C PHE A 144 -7.81 -5.59 13.81
N GLU A 145 -7.94 -6.30 12.70
CA GLU A 145 -6.96 -7.33 12.31
C GLU A 145 -5.60 -6.74 11.99
N LEU A 146 -5.54 -5.62 11.24
CA LEU A 146 -4.31 -4.92 10.94
C LEU A 146 -3.57 -4.52 12.22
N ILE A 147 -4.28 -3.87 13.14
CA ILE A 147 -3.69 -3.41 14.40
C ILE A 147 -3.23 -4.58 15.25
N ARG A 148 -4.09 -5.58 15.44
CA ARG A 148 -3.76 -6.75 16.26
C ARG A 148 -2.50 -7.45 15.77
N TYR A 149 -2.41 -7.71 14.47
CA TYR A 149 -1.25 -8.40 13.89
C TYR A 149 0.01 -7.53 13.99
N THR A 150 -0.08 -6.28 13.58
CA THR A 150 1.05 -5.34 13.61
C THR A 150 1.54 -5.11 15.04
N GLN A 151 0.63 -4.92 16.01
CA GLN A 151 1.00 -4.71 17.42
C GLN A 151 1.82 -5.87 17.99
N ILE A 152 1.45 -7.13 17.66
CA ILE A 152 2.23 -8.31 18.08
C ILE A 152 3.67 -8.22 17.57
N LEU A 153 3.87 -7.82 16.31
CA LEU A 153 5.21 -7.72 15.71
C LEU A 153 6.05 -6.60 16.35
N PHE A 154 5.41 -5.48 16.72
CA PHE A 154 6.08 -4.40 17.45
C PHE A 154 6.40 -4.78 18.90
N ASP A 155 5.46 -5.40 19.63
CA ASP A 155 5.65 -5.84 21.01
C ASP A 155 6.76 -6.88 21.14
N GLN A 156 6.89 -7.74 20.15
CA GLN A 156 7.97 -8.75 20.07
C GLN A 156 9.28 -8.19 19.49
N HIS A 157 9.37 -6.89 19.21
CA HIS A 157 10.53 -6.23 18.60
C HIS A 157 10.97 -6.86 17.26
N ILE A 158 10.03 -7.50 16.54
CA ILE A 158 10.25 -8.01 15.19
C ILE A 158 10.29 -6.83 14.23
N LEU A 159 9.36 -5.88 14.38
CA LEU A 159 9.32 -4.66 13.58
C LEU A 159 9.50 -3.40 14.42
N CYS A 160 10.04 -2.35 13.80
CA CYS A 160 10.08 -0.98 14.31
C CYS A 160 9.38 0.00 13.37
N THR A 161 9.16 -0.39 12.13
CA THR A 161 8.46 0.37 11.09
C THR A 161 7.59 -0.57 10.28
N ALA A 162 6.38 -0.17 9.95
CA ALA A 162 5.51 -0.92 9.06
C ALA A 162 4.69 0.00 8.15
N ILE A 163 4.46 -0.42 6.90
CA ILE A 163 3.37 0.10 6.07
C ILE A 163 2.23 -0.91 6.16
N ILE A 164 1.08 -0.45 6.60
CA ILE A 164 -0.10 -1.29 6.74
C ILE A 164 -1.28 -0.70 5.97
N GLY A 165 -2.24 -1.52 5.59
CA GLY A 165 -3.49 -1.00 5.04
C GLY A 165 -4.20 -1.93 4.07
N TYR A 166 -4.88 -1.32 3.11
CA TYR A 166 -5.80 -1.96 2.19
C TYR A 166 -5.51 -1.49 0.76
N ILE A 167 -5.44 -2.42 -0.19
CA ILE A 167 -5.22 -2.12 -1.60
C ILE A 167 -6.23 -2.91 -2.43
N GLU A 168 -7.37 -2.32 -2.72
CA GLU A 168 -8.42 -2.95 -3.51
C GLU A 168 -8.50 -2.30 -4.90
N ILE A 169 -8.66 -3.15 -5.89
CA ILE A 169 -9.03 -2.78 -7.24
C ILE A 169 -9.85 -3.88 -7.88
N LEU A 170 -11.04 -3.56 -8.33
CA LEU A 170 -11.93 -4.47 -9.08
C LEU A 170 -12.78 -3.66 -10.03
N ASP A 171 -12.85 -4.09 -11.30
CA ASP A 171 -13.66 -3.45 -12.35
C ASP A 171 -13.43 -1.92 -12.46
N ASN A 172 -12.17 -1.49 -12.29
CA ASN A 172 -11.67 -0.11 -12.23
C ASN A 172 -12.11 0.71 -11.00
N GLU A 173 -12.83 0.11 -10.06
CA GLU A 173 -13.08 0.74 -8.77
C GLU A 173 -11.84 0.60 -7.88
N VAL A 174 -11.37 1.73 -7.34
CA VAL A 174 -10.14 1.82 -6.57
C VAL A 174 -10.44 2.26 -5.14
N ASP A 175 -9.98 1.47 -4.18
CA ASP A 175 -9.99 1.81 -2.76
C ASP A 175 -8.65 1.43 -2.13
N VAL A 176 -7.75 2.40 -2.03
CA VAL A 176 -6.44 2.22 -1.40
C VAL A 176 -6.34 3.09 -0.16
N PHE A 177 -5.92 2.48 0.92
CA PHE A 177 -5.58 3.16 2.16
C PHE A 177 -4.33 2.54 2.75
N LEU A 178 -3.24 3.29 2.81
CA LEU A 178 -2.00 2.88 3.46
C LEU A 178 -1.61 3.85 4.56
N SER A 179 -1.04 3.32 5.63
CA SER A 179 -0.49 4.11 6.73
C SER A 179 0.91 3.65 7.10
N LEU A 180 1.78 4.60 7.40
CA LEU A 180 3.11 4.38 7.94
C LEU A 180 3.03 4.35 9.47
N ILE A 181 3.47 3.25 10.06
CA ILE A 181 3.46 3.00 11.51
C ILE A 181 4.92 2.94 11.99
N GLU A 182 5.20 3.68 13.05
CA GLU A 182 6.56 3.80 13.59
C GLU A 182 6.56 3.80 15.13
N LEU A 183 7.68 3.37 15.73
CA LEU A 183 8.00 3.61 17.13
C LEU A 183 8.46 5.07 17.30
N LYS A 184 7.53 5.97 17.52
CA LYS A 184 7.79 7.40 17.58
C LYS A 184 6.70 8.09 18.41
N ASP A 185 7.08 9.02 19.26
CA ASP A 185 6.09 9.88 19.90
C ASP A 185 5.46 10.81 18.87
N ASN A 186 4.22 10.52 18.53
CA ASN A 186 3.40 11.30 17.62
C ASN A 186 2.00 11.49 18.24
N ASN A 187 1.30 12.55 17.85
CA ASN A 187 -0.03 12.87 18.35
C ASN A 187 -1.11 11.86 17.94
N LYS A 188 -0.84 11.01 16.94
CA LYS A 188 -1.78 10.03 16.41
C LYS A 188 -1.39 8.61 16.82
N LEU A 189 -1.93 8.14 17.94
CA LEU A 189 -1.69 6.80 18.46
C LEU A 189 -2.22 5.72 17.49
N PHE A 190 -1.51 4.59 17.44
CA PHE A 190 -1.89 3.43 16.66
C PHE A 190 -3.04 2.68 17.34
N THR A 191 -4.29 3.06 17.04
CA THR A 191 -5.52 2.48 17.60
C THR A 191 -6.53 2.18 16.49
N VAL A 192 -7.42 1.20 16.74
CA VAL A 192 -8.49 0.82 15.80
C VAL A 192 -9.29 2.05 15.37
N LYS A 193 -9.74 2.84 16.36
CA LYS A 193 -10.52 4.06 16.10
C LYS A 193 -9.79 5.04 15.19
N ASN A 194 -8.53 5.36 15.50
CA ASN A 194 -7.76 6.32 14.69
C ASN A 194 -7.53 5.82 13.26
N LEU A 195 -7.33 4.50 13.09
CA LEU A 195 -7.15 3.91 11.76
C LEU A 195 -8.47 3.90 10.95
N GLU A 196 -9.60 3.60 11.61
CA GLU A 196 -10.94 3.68 10.99
C GLU A 196 -11.34 5.11 10.64
N ASP A 197 -11.08 6.07 11.53
CA ASP A 197 -11.35 7.48 11.28
C ASP A 197 -10.56 7.99 10.07
N LEU A 198 -9.28 7.61 9.93
CA LEU A 198 -8.46 7.96 8.77
C LEU A 198 -8.95 7.33 7.48
N TYR A 199 -9.35 6.05 7.52
CA TYR A 199 -9.90 5.35 6.36
C TYR A 199 -11.20 6.00 5.88
N SER A 200 -12.08 6.39 6.81
CA SER A 200 -13.42 6.91 6.53
C SER A 200 -13.44 8.41 6.20
N SER A 201 -12.46 9.18 6.65
CA SER A 201 -12.46 10.65 6.55
C SER A 201 -12.36 11.20 5.13
N GLN A 202 -12.18 10.35 4.12
CA GLN A 202 -11.89 10.72 2.73
C GLN A 202 -12.75 9.93 1.72
N LEU A 203 -13.90 9.43 2.17
CA LEU A 203 -14.93 8.78 1.35
C LEU A 203 -15.89 9.80 0.76
#